data_a9df3119d8bc9edc49d31e598f0a1656
#
_entry.id   a9df3119d8bc9edc49d31e598f0a1656
#
_cell.length_a   1.000
_cell.length_b   1.000
_cell.length_c   1.000
_cell.angle_alpha   90.00
_cell.angle_beta   90.00
_cell.angle_gamma   90.00
#
_symmetry.space_group_name_H-M   'P 1'
#
loop_
_entity.id
_entity.type
_entity.pdbx_description
1 polymer ?
#
loop_
_entity_poly.entity_id
_entity_poly.type
_entity_poly.pdbx_seq_one_letter_code
_entity_poly.pdbx_strand_id
1 'polypeptide(L)'
;MIVSFITSAICIGVIFLYGCVGEIIMEKSGHLNLGIPGIMCVGTAGGCFGVSLYMKGLDAGASPNLIALFFIAVFFAFVFAAALGAVYGFLTVSFRANQNITGLAVTTFGSGFAQFFMDKFVDTSGLSKAASCFKKGLPFADSLGWFGEIFLSHGILVYFAIAIALAAAWFLRRTRKGLYLRAVGENPATADAVGINVNAYKYTAILIGSGIAGLG
;
A
#
# COMPACT_ATOMS: atom_id res chain seq x y z
N MET A 1 2.08 -16.66 -25.62
CA MET A 1 0.92 -17.01 -24.77
C MET A 1 1.32 -17.30 -23.32
N ILE A 2 2.17 -18.31 -23.01
CA ILE A 2 2.56 -18.66 -21.63
C ILE A 2 3.28 -17.49 -20.93
N VAL A 3 4.25 -16.85 -21.58
CA VAL A 3 5.00 -15.72 -21.03
C VAL A 3 4.05 -14.56 -20.70
N SER A 4 3.18 -14.18 -21.60
CA SER A 4 2.18 -13.12 -21.39
C SER A 4 1.23 -13.44 -20.22
N PHE A 5 0.85 -14.71 -20.05
CA PHE A 5 0.05 -15.15 -18.92
C PHE A 5 0.80 -14.99 -17.59
N ILE A 6 2.07 -15.42 -17.53
CA ILE A 6 2.91 -15.31 -16.34
C ILE A 6 3.13 -13.84 -15.97
N THR A 7 3.44 -12.98 -16.96
CA THR A 7 3.62 -11.54 -16.73
C THR A 7 2.35 -10.88 -16.15
N SER A 8 1.19 -11.22 -16.70
CA SER A 8 -0.10 -10.72 -16.17
C SER A 8 -0.38 -11.24 -14.75
N ALA A 9 -0.07 -12.50 -14.47
CA ALA A 9 -0.24 -13.08 -13.14
C ALA A 9 0.66 -12.40 -12.09
N ILE A 10 1.91 -12.06 -12.45
CA ILE A 10 2.81 -11.30 -11.58
C ILE A 10 2.24 -9.91 -11.29
N CYS A 11 1.76 -9.18 -12.30
CA CYS A 11 1.17 -7.86 -12.11
C CYS A 11 -0.02 -7.87 -11.15
N ILE A 12 -0.91 -8.86 -11.27
CA ILE A 12 -2.07 -9.02 -10.37
C ILE A 12 -1.58 -9.44 -8.97
N GLY A 13 -0.64 -10.40 -8.90
CA GLY A 13 -0.11 -10.91 -7.64
C GLY A 13 0.56 -9.85 -6.78
N VAL A 14 1.20 -8.86 -7.40
CA VAL A 14 1.88 -7.75 -6.70
C VAL A 14 0.89 -6.84 -5.95
N ILE A 15 -0.31 -6.64 -6.48
CA ILE A 15 -1.37 -5.90 -5.77
C ILE A 15 -1.68 -6.58 -4.43
N PHE A 16 -1.88 -7.89 -4.46
CA PHE A 16 -2.11 -8.68 -3.24
C PHE A 16 -0.87 -8.71 -2.32
N LEU A 17 0.35 -8.68 -2.88
CA LEU A 17 1.58 -8.64 -2.08
C LEU A 17 1.63 -7.39 -1.19
N TYR A 18 1.29 -6.21 -1.71
CA TYR A 18 1.19 -4.99 -0.90
C TYR A 18 0.16 -5.13 0.23
N GLY A 19 -1.04 -5.62 -0.08
CA GLY A 19 -2.10 -5.87 0.90
C GLY A 19 -1.65 -6.85 1.99
N CYS A 20 -1.07 -7.99 1.60
CA CYS A 20 -0.56 -9.00 2.54
C CYS A 20 0.56 -8.47 3.43
N VAL A 21 1.52 -7.72 2.89
CA VAL A 21 2.62 -7.14 3.70
C VAL A 21 2.08 -6.13 4.71
N GLY A 22 1.12 -5.29 4.28
CA GLY A 22 0.44 -4.36 5.17
C GLY A 22 -0.30 -5.08 6.30
N GLU A 23 -1.07 -6.13 5.96
CA GLU A 23 -1.81 -6.92 6.96
C GLU A 23 -0.88 -7.67 7.91
N ILE A 24 0.20 -8.28 7.43
CA ILE A 24 1.18 -8.97 8.30
C ILE A 24 1.74 -8.02 9.37
N ILE A 25 2.02 -6.76 9.02
CA ILE A 25 2.54 -5.78 10.01
C ILE A 25 1.46 -5.47 11.06
N MET A 26 0.20 -5.31 10.66
CA MET A 26 -0.91 -5.06 11.58
C MET A 26 -1.21 -6.29 12.46
N GLU A 27 -1.26 -7.48 11.86
CA GLU A 27 -1.50 -8.74 12.56
C GLU A 27 -0.42 -9.03 13.61
N LYS A 28 0.85 -8.72 13.30
CA LYS A 28 1.96 -8.83 14.28
C LYS A 28 1.84 -7.87 15.47
N SER A 29 0.98 -6.86 15.40
CA SER A 29 0.61 -6.00 16.55
C SER A 29 -0.64 -6.48 17.31
N GLY A 30 -1.24 -7.60 16.89
CA GLY A 30 -2.46 -8.15 17.46
C GLY A 30 -3.76 -7.56 16.88
N HIS A 31 -3.71 -6.96 15.68
CA HIS A 31 -4.88 -6.41 14.98
C HIS A 31 -5.10 -7.10 13.65
N LEU A 32 -6.21 -7.85 13.55
CA LEU A 32 -6.67 -8.44 12.29
C LEU A 32 -7.60 -7.43 11.58
N ASN A 33 -7.21 -6.97 10.41
CA ASN A 33 -7.95 -5.92 9.69
C ASN A 33 -8.60 -6.43 8.40
N LEU A 34 -9.85 -6.85 8.48
CA LEU A 34 -10.65 -7.19 7.29
C LEU A 34 -10.99 -5.98 6.41
N GLY A 35 -10.54 -4.79 6.79
CA GLY A 35 -10.71 -3.53 6.06
C GLY A 35 -9.69 -3.27 4.96
N ILE A 36 -8.70 -4.16 4.77
CA ILE A 36 -7.63 -3.98 3.78
C ILE A 36 -8.13 -3.65 2.38
N PRO A 37 -9.14 -4.35 1.80
CA PRO A 37 -9.60 -4.01 0.46
C PRO A 37 -10.14 -2.56 0.36
N GLY A 38 -10.87 -2.09 1.37
CA GLY A 38 -11.35 -0.71 1.41
C GLY A 38 -10.21 0.31 1.56
N ILE A 39 -9.19 -0.01 2.36
CA ILE A 39 -7.98 0.82 2.53
C ILE A 39 -7.21 0.90 1.21
N MET A 40 -7.07 -0.21 0.47
CA MET A 40 -6.43 -0.23 -0.85
C MET A 40 -7.20 0.63 -1.85
N CYS A 41 -8.54 0.55 -1.90
CA CYS A 41 -9.36 1.41 -2.76
C CYS A 41 -9.13 2.90 -2.46
N VAL A 42 -9.09 3.29 -1.18
CA VAL A 42 -8.83 4.69 -0.79
C VAL A 42 -7.39 5.10 -1.11
N GLY A 43 -6.42 4.20 -0.95
CA GLY A 43 -5.04 4.41 -1.38
C GLY A 43 -4.94 4.67 -2.88
N THR A 44 -5.61 3.85 -3.70
CA THR A 44 -5.69 4.03 -5.15
C THR A 44 -6.30 5.39 -5.52
N ALA A 45 -7.41 5.78 -4.88
CA ALA A 45 -8.03 7.09 -5.12
C ALA A 45 -7.08 8.24 -4.76
N GLY A 46 -6.35 8.14 -3.64
CA GLY A 46 -5.32 9.10 -3.24
C GLY A 46 -4.17 9.18 -4.24
N GLY A 47 -3.63 8.04 -4.69
CA GLY A 47 -2.57 7.98 -5.69
C GLY A 47 -2.98 8.62 -7.02
N CYS A 48 -4.17 8.28 -7.52
CA CYS A 48 -4.75 8.87 -8.73
C CYS A 48 -4.97 10.38 -8.58
N PHE A 49 -5.42 10.83 -7.41
CA PHE A 49 -5.58 12.26 -7.12
C PHE A 49 -4.25 13.00 -7.17
N GLY A 50 -3.20 12.49 -6.51
CA GLY A 50 -1.87 13.08 -6.56
C GLY A 50 -1.31 13.17 -7.97
N VAL A 51 -1.46 12.09 -8.76
CA VAL A 51 -1.07 12.06 -10.18
C VAL A 51 -1.86 13.06 -11.00
N SER A 52 -3.18 13.16 -10.79
CA SER A 52 -4.04 14.12 -11.48
C SER A 52 -3.61 15.57 -11.20
N LEU A 53 -3.29 15.91 -9.94
CA LEU A 53 -2.78 17.23 -9.58
C LEU A 53 -1.46 17.55 -10.28
N TYR A 54 -0.53 16.59 -10.32
CA TYR A 54 0.75 16.77 -11.00
C TYR A 54 0.56 16.98 -12.51
N MET A 55 -0.30 16.17 -13.14
CA MET A 55 -0.58 16.27 -14.58
C MET A 55 -1.28 17.58 -14.97
N LYS A 56 -2.14 18.13 -14.11
CA LYS A 56 -2.75 19.46 -14.31
C LYS A 56 -1.77 20.61 -14.23
N GLY A 57 -0.72 20.48 -13.41
CA GLY A 57 0.36 21.46 -13.29
C GLY A 57 1.41 21.40 -14.40
N LEU A 58 1.32 20.41 -15.30
CA LEU A 58 2.26 20.23 -16.39
C LEU A 58 1.78 20.98 -17.64
N ASP A 59 2.68 21.70 -18.32
CA ASP A 59 2.36 22.38 -19.58
C ASP A 59 1.87 21.42 -20.66
N ALA A 60 0.93 21.88 -21.50
CA ALA A 60 0.38 21.09 -22.58
C ALA A 60 1.49 20.68 -23.58
N GLY A 61 1.97 19.44 -23.50
CA GLY A 61 3.04 18.90 -24.35
C GLY A 61 4.28 18.45 -23.59
N ALA A 62 4.45 18.81 -22.32
CA ALA A 62 5.57 18.32 -21.51
C ALA A 62 5.44 16.83 -21.20
N SER A 63 6.55 16.10 -21.25
CA SER A 63 6.60 14.71 -20.82
C SER A 63 6.69 14.65 -19.28
N PRO A 64 5.87 13.84 -18.59
CA PRO A 64 5.95 13.71 -17.15
C PRO A 64 7.29 13.10 -16.70
N ASN A 65 7.87 13.63 -15.65
CA ASN A 65 9.07 13.06 -15.04
C ASN A 65 8.64 11.81 -14.21
N LEU A 66 9.14 10.63 -14.60
CA LEU A 66 8.82 9.36 -13.97
C LEU A 66 9.12 9.35 -12.45
N ILE A 67 10.24 9.96 -12.05
CA ILE A 67 10.67 9.99 -10.64
C ILE A 67 9.71 10.84 -9.81
N ALA A 68 9.37 12.04 -10.28
CA ALA A 68 8.42 12.91 -9.59
C ALA A 68 7.04 12.26 -9.50
N LEU A 69 6.56 11.68 -10.60
CA LEU A 69 5.30 10.99 -10.69
C LEU A 69 5.23 9.81 -9.69
N PHE A 70 6.31 9.03 -9.60
CA PHE A 70 6.42 7.91 -8.67
C PHE A 70 6.31 8.38 -7.21
N PHE A 71 7.10 9.35 -6.80
CA PHE A 71 7.06 9.83 -5.41
C PHE A 71 5.72 10.48 -5.04
N ILE A 72 5.11 11.23 -5.95
CA ILE A 72 3.80 11.84 -5.74
C ILE A 72 2.73 10.76 -5.59
N ALA A 73 2.68 9.78 -6.51
CA ALA A 73 1.70 8.70 -6.45
C ALA A 73 1.82 7.90 -5.14
N VAL A 74 3.05 7.48 -4.78
CA VAL A 74 3.34 6.72 -3.56
C VAL A 74 2.98 7.53 -2.30
N PHE A 75 3.34 8.80 -2.24
CA PHE A 75 3.04 9.67 -1.10
C PHE A 75 1.55 9.84 -0.87
N PHE A 76 0.79 10.20 -1.91
CA PHE A 76 -0.65 10.39 -1.79
C PHE A 76 -1.38 9.08 -1.51
N ALA A 77 -1.00 7.98 -2.17
CA ALA A 77 -1.59 6.67 -1.89
C ALA A 77 -1.35 6.26 -0.43
N PHE A 78 -0.12 6.41 0.07
CA PHE A 78 0.22 6.10 1.45
C PHE A 78 -0.57 6.95 2.45
N VAL A 79 -0.63 8.26 2.25
CA VAL A 79 -1.31 9.19 3.17
C VAL A 79 -2.81 8.92 3.24
N PHE A 80 -3.48 8.73 2.09
CA PHE A 80 -4.91 8.45 2.04
C PHE A 80 -5.26 7.11 2.68
N ALA A 81 -4.49 6.08 2.40
CA ALA A 81 -4.65 4.77 3.01
C ALA A 81 -4.39 4.80 4.53
N ALA A 82 -3.32 5.47 4.97
CA ALA A 82 -3.00 5.64 6.38
C ALA A 82 -4.07 6.45 7.11
N ALA A 83 -4.70 7.44 6.47
CA ALA A 83 -5.80 8.21 7.05
C ALA A 83 -7.01 7.32 7.35
N LEU A 84 -7.41 6.44 6.41
CA LEU A 84 -8.48 5.47 6.68
C LEU A 84 -8.04 4.42 7.70
N GLY A 85 -6.77 4.00 7.67
CA GLY A 85 -6.16 3.16 8.70
C GLY A 85 -6.18 3.80 10.08
N ALA A 86 -5.99 5.12 10.18
CA ALA A 86 -6.10 5.86 11.44
C ALA A 86 -7.52 5.79 12.02
N VAL A 87 -8.55 5.90 11.18
CA VAL A 87 -9.95 5.73 11.59
C VAL A 87 -10.18 4.32 12.13
N TYR A 88 -9.71 3.28 11.41
CA TYR A 88 -9.77 1.90 11.88
C TYR A 88 -9.05 1.73 13.23
N GLY A 89 -7.83 2.27 13.37
CA GLY A 89 -7.05 2.20 14.59
C GLY A 89 -7.72 2.92 15.76
N PHE A 90 -8.33 4.08 15.51
CA PHE A 90 -9.07 4.81 16.53
C PHE A 90 -10.25 4.01 17.08
N LEU A 91 -11.01 3.36 16.20
CA LEU A 91 -12.13 2.53 16.59
C LEU A 91 -11.70 1.25 17.34
N THR A 92 -10.63 0.60 16.88
CA THR A 92 -10.22 -0.71 17.44
C THR A 92 -9.27 -0.61 18.63
N VAL A 93 -8.37 0.38 18.66
CA VAL A 93 -7.41 0.56 19.75
C VAL A 93 -7.99 1.42 20.88
N SER A 94 -8.60 2.58 20.57
CA SER A 94 -9.13 3.51 21.59
C SER A 94 -10.50 3.09 22.08
N PHE A 95 -11.45 2.83 21.18
CA PHE A 95 -12.80 2.38 21.56
C PHE A 95 -12.91 0.88 21.80
N ARG A 96 -11.85 0.10 21.51
CA ARG A 96 -11.85 -1.36 21.67
C ARG A 96 -13.02 -2.05 20.94
N ALA A 97 -13.45 -1.47 19.81
CA ALA A 97 -14.49 -2.04 18.97
C ALA A 97 -14.04 -3.39 18.39
N ASN A 98 -14.99 -4.24 18.02
CA ASN A 98 -14.69 -5.52 17.40
C ASN A 98 -13.97 -5.32 16.06
N GLN A 99 -12.76 -5.87 15.96
CA GLN A 99 -11.85 -5.68 14.81
C GLN A 99 -12.46 -6.16 13.49
N ASN A 100 -13.15 -7.31 13.52
CA ASN A 100 -13.73 -7.90 12.32
C ASN A 100 -14.90 -7.05 11.78
N ILE A 101 -15.81 -6.63 12.68
CA ILE A 101 -16.96 -5.80 12.31
C ILE A 101 -16.48 -4.43 11.81
N THR A 102 -15.53 -3.82 12.51
CA THR A 102 -14.94 -2.54 12.11
C THR A 102 -14.23 -2.66 10.77
N GLY A 103 -13.48 -3.76 10.54
CA GLY A 103 -12.81 -4.01 9.28
C GLY A 103 -13.79 -4.12 8.10
N LEU A 104 -14.88 -4.89 8.25
CA LEU A 104 -15.93 -5.00 7.21
C LEU A 104 -16.60 -3.64 6.92
N ALA A 105 -16.87 -2.86 7.96
CA ALA A 105 -17.41 -1.50 7.79
C ALA A 105 -16.43 -0.60 7.03
N VAL A 106 -15.14 -0.66 7.36
CA VAL A 106 -14.06 0.08 6.66
C VAL A 106 -13.94 -0.36 5.20
N THR A 107 -14.11 -1.65 4.89
CA THR A 107 -14.12 -2.13 3.50
C THR A 107 -15.24 -1.51 2.70
N THR A 108 -16.47 -1.57 3.23
CA THR A 108 -17.66 -1.02 2.56
C THR A 108 -17.57 0.49 2.41
N PHE A 109 -17.21 1.19 3.49
CA PHE A 109 -17.01 2.64 3.45
C PHE A 109 -15.90 3.05 2.49
N GLY A 110 -14.74 2.38 2.57
CA GLY A 110 -13.57 2.71 1.78
C GLY A 110 -13.80 2.56 0.27
N SER A 111 -14.47 1.48 -0.15
CA SER A 111 -14.80 1.26 -1.56
C SER A 111 -15.78 2.33 -2.09
N GLY A 112 -16.85 2.63 -1.33
CA GLY A 112 -17.81 3.67 -1.72
C GLY A 112 -17.20 5.07 -1.72
N PHE A 113 -16.41 5.39 -0.71
CA PHE A 113 -15.69 6.66 -0.63
C PHE A 113 -14.69 6.84 -1.79
N ALA A 114 -13.92 5.80 -2.10
CA ALA A 114 -12.94 5.85 -3.18
C ALA A 114 -13.62 6.13 -4.53
N GLN A 115 -14.74 5.46 -4.83
CA GLN A 115 -15.48 5.68 -6.06
C GLN A 115 -16.03 7.10 -6.14
N PHE A 116 -16.69 7.58 -5.09
CA PHE A 116 -17.19 8.96 -5.02
C PHE A 116 -16.07 9.98 -5.19
N PHE A 117 -14.93 9.75 -4.53
CA PHE A 117 -13.78 10.65 -4.58
C PHE A 117 -13.16 10.69 -5.98
N MET A 118 -13.02 9.54 -6.64
CA MET A 118 -12.53 9.45 -8.02
C MET A 118 -13.41 10.22 -8.97
N ASP A 119 -14.73 10.07 -8.89
CA ASP A 119 -15.70 10.73 -9.81
C ASP A 119 -15.72 12.25 -9.64
N LYS A 120 -15.50 12.75 -8.42
CA LYS A 120 -15.63 14.18 -8.10
C LYS A 120 -14.33 14.97 -8.19
N PHE A 121 -13.22 14.39 -7.79
CA PHE A 121 -11.96 15.10 -7.54
C PHE A 121 -10.82 14.71 -8.46
N VAL A 122 -10.93 13.59 -9.16
CA VAL A 122 -9.85 13.08 -10.00
C VAL A 122 -10.15 13.34 -11.48
N ASP A 123 -9.27 14.09 -12.13
CA ASP A 123 -9.33 14.28 -13.57
C ASP A 123 -8.60 13.12 -14.27
N THR A 124 -9.36 12.36 -15.03
CA THR A 124 -8.85 11.15 -15.71
C THR A 124 -8.12 11.44 -17.02
N SER A 125 -8.17 12.68 -17.54
CA SER A 125 -7.63 13.05 -18.86
C SER A 125 -6.11 12.80 -19.00
N GLY A 126 -5.34 12.95 -17.91
CA GLY A 126 -3.90 12.73 -17.87
C GLY A 126 -3.46 11.36 -17.37
N LEU A 127 -4.36 10.60 -16.73
CA LEU A 127 -4.01 9.35 -16.06
C LEU A 127 -3.49 8.26 -17.01
N SER A 128 -3.99 8.20 -18.24
CA SER A 128 -3.54 7.22 -19.24
C SER A 128 -2.08 7.43 -19.64
N LYS A 129 -1.63 8.70 -19.76
CA LYS A 129 -0.23 9.05 -20.02
C LYS A 129 0.65 8.68 -18.82
N ALA A 130 0.21 8.99 -17.60
CA ALA A 130 0.91 8.62 -16.38
C ALA A 130 1.03 7.09 -16.23
N ALA A 131 -0.05 6.35 -16.48
CA ALA A 131 -0.06 4.89 -16.43
C ALA A 131 0.91 4.25 -17.43
N SER A 132 1.06 4.83 -18.62
CA SER A 132 2.04 4.37 -19.62
C SER A 132 3.50 4.53 -19.14
N CYS A 133 3.77 5.58 -18.34
CA CYS A 133 5.09 5.77 -17.73
C CYS A 133 5.40 4.71 -16.66
N PHE A 134 4.42 4.34 -15.84
CA PHE A 134 4.59 3.30 -14.81
C PHE A 134 4.73 1.88 -15.39
N LYS A 135 4.18 1.64 -16.60
CA LYS A 135 4.27 0.34 -17.29
C LYS A 135 5.61 0.11 -17.99
N LYS A 136 6.45 1.13 -18.15
CA LYS A 136 7.77 0.95 -18.77
C LYS A 136 8.61 0.00 -17.93
N GLY A 137 9.00 -1.13 -18.53
CA GLY A 137 9.96 -2.07 -17.98
C GLY A 137 11.38 -1.50 -17.95
N LEU A 138 12.30 -2.23 -17.36
CA LEU A 138 13.72 -1.86 -17.34
C LEU A 138 14.31 -1.92 -18.75
N PRO A 139 15.21 -0.98 -19.13
CA PRO A 139 15.74 -0.88 -20.49
C PRO A 139 16.56 -2.10 -20.94
N PHE A 140 16.92 -3.00 -20.03
CA PHE A 140 17.66 -4.23 -20.31
C PHE A 140 16.78 -5.47 -20.51
N ALA A 141 15.44 -5.34 -20.39
CA ALA A 141 14.52 -6.48 -20.49
C ALA A 141 14.61 -7.20 -21.84
N ASP A 142 14.72 -6.43 -22.94
CA ASP A 142 14.73 -6.95 -24.30
C ASP A 142 16.01 -7.76 -24.65
N SER A 143 17.11 -7.54 -23.93
CA SER A 143 18.40 -8.22 -24.19
C SER A 143 18.49 -9.63 -23.60
N LEU A 144 17.63 -9.99 -22.64
CA LEU A 144 17.66 -11.28 -21.94
C LEU A 144 16.58 -12.27 -22.42
N GLY A 145 15.93 -12.01 -23.54
CA GLY A 145 14.93 -12.89 -24.13
C GLY A 145 13.74 -13.16 -23.17
N TRP A 146 13.22 -14.39 -23.15
CA TRP A 146 12.06 -14.78 -22.36
C TRP A 146 12.22 -14.54 -20.84
N PHE A 147 13.45 -14.65 -20.32
CA PHE A 147 13.74 -14.37 -18.90
C PHE A 147 13.59 -12.88 -18.59
N GLY A 148 14.10 -12.00 -19.45
CA GLY A 148 13.94 -10.56 -19.33
C GLY A 148 12.47 -10.14 -19.42
N GLU A 149 11.72 -10.77 -20.31
CA GLU A 149 10.29 -10.52 -20.49
C GLU A 149 9.46 -10.92 -19.26
N ILE A 150 9.81 -12.01 -18.56
CA ILE A 150 9.11 -12.46 -17.36
C ILE A 150 9.51 -11.66 -16.11
N PHE A 151 10.79 -11.31 -15.94
CA PHE A 151 11.28 -10.75 -14.68
C PHE A 151 11.63 -9.27 -14.73
N LEU A 152 11.95 -8.71 -15.91
CA LEU A 152 12.47 -7.35 -16.06
C LEU A 152 11.54 -6.41 -16.84
N SER A 153 10.45 -6.91 -17.42
CA SER A 153 9.50 -6.12 -18.19
C SER A 153 8.44 -5.41 -17.34
N HIS A 154 8.51 -5.57 -16.02
CA HIS A 154 7.53 -5.00 -15.11
C HIS A 154 7.81 -3.53 -14.78
N GLY A 155 6.75 -2.80 -14.45
CA GLY A 155 6.85 -1.43 -13.96
C GLY A 155 7.57 -1.32 -12.60
N ILE A 156 8.06 -0.13 -12.29
CA ILE A 156 8.84 0.16 -11.07
C ILE A 156 8.12 -0.23 -9.77
N LEU A 157 6.79 -0.19 -9.73
CA LEU A 157 5.98 -0.55 -8.56
C LEU A 157 6.11 -2.03 -8.18
N VAL A 158 6.36 -2.93 -9.16
CA VAL A 158 6.55 -4.36 -8.90
C VAL A 158 7.82 -4.60 -8.09
N TYR A 159 8.93 -3.98 -8.48
CA TYR A 159 10.21 -4.10 -7.75
C TYR A 159 10.14 -3.41 -6.38
N PHE A 160 9.42 -2.30 -6.30
CA PHE A 160 9.19 -1.59 -5.05
C PHE A 160 8.39 -2.45 -4.05
N ALA A 161 7.40 -3.23 -4.50
CA ALA A 161 6.67 -4.19 -3.66
C ALA A 161 7.59 -5.26 -3.06
N ILE A 162 8.48 -5.84 -3.89
CA ILE A 162 9.45 -6.83 -3.43
C ILE A 162 10.41 -6.21 -2.40
N ALA A 163 10.90 -5.00 -2.67
CA ALA A 163 11.77 -4.29 -1.74
C ALA A 163 11.08 -4.03 -0.38
N ILE A 164 9.82 -3.60 -0.39
CA ILE A 164 9.01 -3.40 0.83
C ILE A 164 8.80 -4.73 1.57
N ALA A 165 8.50 -5.82 0.85
CA ALA A 165 8.31 -7.13 1.47
C ALA A 165 9.58 -7.63 2.16
N LEU A 166 10.75 -7.48 1.52
CA LEU A 166 12.05 -7.83 2.12
C LEU A 166 12.38 -6.92 3.30
N ALA A 167 12.13 -5.62 3.19
CA ALA A 167 12.33 -4.66 4.28
C ALA A 167 11.43 -4.96 5.49
N ALA A 168 10.16 -5.30 5.27
CA ALA A 168 9.24 -5.71 6.33
C ALA A 168 9.69 -7.01 7.00
N ALA A 169 10.12 -8.02 6.21
CA ALA A 169 10.65 -9.26 6.74
C ALA A 169 11.92 -9.03 7.58
N TRP A 170 12.83 -8.20 7.09
CA TRP A 170 14.04 -7.82 7.84
C TRP A 170 13.70 -7.07 9.12
N PHE A 171 12.78 -6.07 9.04
CA PHE A 171 12.32 -5.29 10.18
C PHE A 171 11.76 -6.20 11.28
N LEU A 172 10.83 -7.09 10.93
CA LEU A 172 10.18 -7.98 11.89
C LEU A 172 11.14 -9.01 12.51
N ARG A 173 12.17 -9.46 11.77
CA ARG A 173 13.08 -10.53 12.23
C ARG A 173 14.34 -10.01 12.90
N ARG A 174 14.85 -8.85 12.50
CA ARG A 174 16.20 -8.38 12.86
C ARG A 174 16.23 -7.10 13.69
N THR A 175 15.09 -6.41 13.90
CA THR A 175 15.08 -5.14 14.65
C THR A 175 14.47 -5.29 16.04
N ARG A 176 14.97 -4.49 17.01
CA ARG A 176 14.39 -4.43 18.36
C ARG A 176 12.94 -3.96 18.32
N LYS A 177 12.60 -2.99 17.45
CA LYS A 177 11.22 -2.48 17.29
C LYS A 177 10.30 -3.56 16.73
N GLY A 178 10.76 -4.38 15.79
CA GLY A 178 9.99 -5.51 15.28
C GLY A 178 9.76 -6.60 16.33
N LEU A 179 10.74 -6.83 17.23
CA LEU A 179 10.59 -7.73 18.37
C LEU A 179 9.52 -7.20 19.34
N TYR A 180 9.57 -5.91 19.70
CA TYR A 180 8.58 -5.27 20.56
C TYR A 180 7.17 -5.31 19.95
N LEU A 181 7.06 -5.09 18.65
CA LEU A 181 5.79 -5.20 17.93
C LEU A 181 5.17 -6.59 18.09
N ARG A 182 5.96 -7.65 17.89
CA ARG A 182 5.50 -9.04 18.09
C ARG A 182 5.13 -9.32 19.54
N ALA A 183 5.92 -8.85 20.51
CA ALA A 183 5.62 -9.00 21.93
C ALA A 183 4.27 -8.33 22.29
N VAL A 184 4.00 -7.14 21.75
CA VAL A 184 2.72 -6.44 21.90
C VAL A 184 1.56 -7.25 21.31
N GLY A 185 1.75 -7.92 20.18
CA GLY A 185 0.72 -8.75 19.56
C GLY A 185 0.45 -10.04 20.30
N GLU A 186 1.50 -10.70 20.83
CA GLU A 186 1.38 -11.97 21.55
C GLU A 186 0.81 -11.81 22.96
N ASN A 187 1.31 -10.85 23.73
CA ASN A 187 0.81 -10.57 25.09
C ASN A 187 0.96 -9.08 25.44
N PRO A 188 -0.07 -8.27 25.16
CA PRO A 188 -0.06 -6.84 25.46
C PRO A 188 0.19 -6.52 26.94
N ALA A 189 -0.36 -7.32 27.86
CA ALA A 189 -0.22 -7.10 29.28
C ALA A 189 1.24 -7.28 29.76
N THR A 190 1.91 -8.32 29.28
CA THR A 190 3.34 -8.55 29.58
C THR A 190 4.22 -7.48 28.94
N ALA A 191 3.90 -7.02 27.73
CA ALA A 191 4.63 -5.95 27.06
C ALA A 191 4.50 -4.61 27.84
N ASP A 192 3.32 -4.31 28.35
CA ASP A 192 3.08 -3.11 29.18
C ASP A 192 3.84 -3.19 30.53
N ALA A 193 3.85 -4.35 31.16
CA ALA A 193 4.56 -4.57 32.43
C ALA A 193 6.08 -4.32 32.33
N VAL A 194 6.69 -4.51 31.15
CA VAL A 194 8.11 -4.20 30.90
C VAL A 194 8.32 -2.79 30.33
N GLY A 195 7.30 -1.93 30.34
CA GLY A 195 7.38 -0.53 29.95
C GLY A 195 7.25 -0.24 28.45
N ILE A 196 6.77 -1.20 27.66
CA ILE A 196 6.51 -0.97 26.22
C ILE A 196 5.14 -0.31 26.05
N ASN A 197 5.10 0.85 25.38
CA ASN A 197 3.85 1.55 25.10
C ASN A 197 3.03 0.79 24.04
N VAL A 198 2.13 -0.08 24.49
CA VAL A 198 1.31 -0.96 23.66
C VAL A 198 0.48 -0.18 22.64
N ASN A 199 -0.19 0.90 23.06
CA ASN A 199 -1.05 1.67 22.17
C ASN A 199 -0.25 2.35 21.04
N ALA A 200 0.93 2.91 21.34
CA ALA A 200 1.78 3.53 20.33
C ALA A 200 2.23 2.52 19.27
N TYR A 201 2.62 1.31 19.69
CA TYR A 201 3.01 0.25 18.75
C TYR A 201 1.85 -0.22 17.88
N LYS A 202 0.65 -0.37 18.45
CA LYS A 202 -0.56 -0.74 17.71
C LYS A 202 -0.92 0.31 16.66
N TYR A 203 -1.01 1.59 17.05
CA TYR A 203 -1.28 2.68 16.10
C TYR A 203 -0.22 2.77 14.99
N THR A 204 1.05 2.69 15.35
CA THR A 204 2.14 2.75 14.37
C THR A 204 2.05 1.60 13.35
N ALA A 205 1.76 0.38 13.82
CA ALA A 205 1.59 -0.77 12.95
C ALA A 205 0.39 -0.62 12.00
N ILE A 206 -0.75 -0.13 12.53
CA ILE A 206 -1.95 0.11 11.73
C ILE A 206 -1.69 1.18 10.66
N LEU A 207 -1.07 2.31 11.02
CA LEU A 207 -0.79 3.39 10.08
C LEU A 207 0.19 2.96 8.98
N ILE A 208 1.30 2.32 9.35
CA ILE A 208 2.30 1.86 8.39
C ILE A 208 1.74 0.73 7.53
N GLY A 209 1.07 -0.26 8.14
CA GLY A 209 0.48 -1.39 7.43
C GLY A 209 -0.60 -0.95 6.44
N SER A 210 -1.50 -0.05 6.85
CA SER A 210 -2.52 0.55 5.98
C SER A 210 -1.89 1.35 4.85
N GLY A 211 -0.86 2.16 5.15
CA GLY A 211 -0.15 2.93 4.14
C GLY A 211 0.51 2.03 3.08
N ILE A 212 1.17 0.94 3.50
CA ILE A 212 1.77 -0.04 2.59
C ILE A 212 0.69 -0.73 1.75
N ALA A 213 -0.40 -1.18 2.37
CA ALA A 213 -1.51 -1.82 1.66
C ALA A 213 -2.10 -0.91 0.58
N GLY A 214 -2.21 0.40 0.86
CA GLY A 214 -2.73 1.38 -0.09
C GLY A 214 -1.85 1.66 -1.30
N LEU A 215 -0.59 1.19 -1.32
CA LEU A 215 0.29 1.28 -2.51
C LEU A 215 -0.07 0.25 -3.59
N GLY A 216 -0.75 -0.85 -3.21
CA GLY A 216 -1.22 -1.88 -4.14
C GLY A 216 -2.48 -1.47 -4.86
#